data_9c2e96911ce8dcf2047853dae8f5e5e4
#
_entry.id   9c2e96911ce8dcf2047853dae8f5e5e4
#
_cell.length_a   1.000
_cell.length_b   1.000
_cell.length_c   1.000
_cell.angle_alpha   90.00
_cell.angle_beta   90.00
_cell.angle_gamma   90.00
#
_symmetry.space_group_name_H-M   'P 1'
#
loop_
_entity.id
_entity.type
_entity.pdbx_description
1 polymer ?
#
loop_
_entity_poly.entity_id
_entity_poly.type
_entity_poly.pdbx_seq_one_letter_code
_entity_poly.pdbx_strand_id
1 'polypeptide(L)'
;MGEQINLHSFRKEVDSTYVGFTPNGGSIKPVHVASGVQRCIYGGYNTTMQIKRLALVSDAKGNVPAGSELETIYSALAENETIEDGITEGAVESMRNVMQRLLSADKGVYVVKGLKDDMISFTAGSKYFLTRTSIYEDTGEFIGGLIRSYCPQLAEYIKALLDKANDPISLLFEPVLESSMQVFEKSRHEDLPAFKVPNDAVKWYLKGLNESGLCLMQNLKQHPNTLTQLRLFNFFCIFQLIRYMALLEAFYCGENIRPVLLDFSGMAPSQSSVARASEMAYTQMHKSINRFYAWGYAQKLKEKDYSKEALLESETPVYDEKKKASVELDTLWALAKERARACTTDDEVRLVFGETMYDMLALEASSHPVNCLKILGTSAGALYPPDKMHPNKRFVLSQDILEMILRSTVSPDEILSGSDMRNRLWERFGIIVGGSTYELEKLQNSGMLLQIDEDSLERNFTSF
;
A
#
# COMPACT_ATOMS: atom_id res chain seq x y z
N MET A 1 -33.62 -16.99 18.46
CA MET A 1 -32.81 -15.78 18.57
C MET A 1 -31.83 -15.84 17.44
N GLY A 2 -31.94 -14.98 16.42
CA GLY A 2 -30.98 -14.91 15.32
C GLY A 2 -29.63 -14.46 15.89
N GLU A 3 -28.55 -15.00 15.34
CA GLU A 3 -27.20 -14.59 15.70
C GLU A 3 -27.01 -13.10 15.35
N GLN A 4 -26.60 -12.30 16.33
CA GLN A 4 -26.38 -10.86 16.12
C GLN A 4 -25.24 -10.64 15.12
N ILE A 5 -25.48 -9.88 14.06
CA ILE A 5 -24.46 -9.59 13.05
C ILE A 5 -23.41 -8.67 13.65
N ASN A 6 -22.15 -9.11 13.66
CA ASN A 6 -20.99 -8.34 14.08
C ASN A 6 -20.28 -7.72 12.86
N LEU A 7 -20.37 -6.40 12.69
CA LEU A 7 -19.81 -5.67 11.55
C LEU A 7 -18.28 -5.84 11.43
N HIS A 8 -17.57 -5.89 12.56
CA HIS A 8 -16.12 -6.07 12.56
C HIS A 8 -15.70 -7.45 12.08
N SER A 9 -16.42 -8.49 12.52
CA SER A 9 -16.19 -9.87 12.08
C SER A 9 -16.47 -10.02 10.58
N PHE A 10 -17.62 -9.55 10.12
CA PHE A 10 -17.98 -9.59 8.70
C PHE A 10 -16.95 -8.84 7.83
N ARG A 11 -16.49 -7.67 8.27
CA ARG A 11 -15.43 -6.95 7.57
C ARG A 11 -14.14 -7.77 7.46
N LYS A 12 -13.69 -8.37 8.58
CA LYS A 12 -12.50 -9.22 8.57
C LYS A 12 -12.64 -10.40 7.62
N GLU A 13 -13.82 -11.00 7.57
CA GLU A 13 -14.12 -12.10 6.65
C GLU A 13 -14.06 -11.65 5.19
N VAL A 14 -14.63 -10.48 4.84
CA VAL A 14 -14.53 -9.91 3.48
C VAL A 14 -13.07 -9.58 3.14
N ASP A 15 -12.37 -8.90 4.04
CA ASP A 15 -10.96 -8.54 3.85
C ASP A 15 -10.09 -9.79 3.62
N SER A 16 -10.24 -10.82 4.43
CA SER A 16 -9.44 -12.05 4.32
C SER A 16 -9.80 -12.90 3.11
N THR A 17 -11.07 -12.95 2.72
CA THR A 17 -11.56 -13.80 1.63
C THR A 17 -11.32 -13.17 0.26
N TYR A 18 -11.48 -11.86 0.12
CA TYR A 18 -11.54 -11.20 -1.19
C TYR A 18 -10.47 -10.12 -1.39
N VAL A 19 -9.98 -9.47 -0.33
CA VAL A 19 -8.99 -8.38 -0.43
C VAL A 19 -7.56 -8.89 -0.21
N GLY A 20 -7.37 -9.80 0.74
CA GLY A 20 -6.06 -10.38 1.09
C GLY A 20 -5.29 -9.62 2.17
N PHE A 21 -5.79 -8.47 2.59
CA PHE A 21 -5.27 -7.67 3.70
C PHE A 21 -6.39 -6.82 4.29
N THR A 22 -6.18 -6.27 5.48
CA THR A 22 -7.15 -5.35 6.08
C THR A 22 -6.79 -3.90 5.72
N PRO A 23 -7.56 -3.23 4.83
CA PRO A 23 -7.32 -1.84 4.49
C PRO A 23 -7.58 -0.96 5.72
N ASN A 24 -6.53 -0.51 6.37
CA ASN A 24 -6.63 0.30 7.58
C ASN A 24 -6.34 1.77 7.25
N GLY A 25 -7.34 2.47 6.78
CA GLY A 25 -7.19 3.76 6.15
C GLY A 25 -6.79 4.95 7.03
N GLY A 26 -6.94 4.83 8.33
CA GLY A 26 -6.57 5.92 9.26
C GLY A 26 -5.10 5.89 9.67
N SER A 27 -4.42 4.78 9.45
CA SER A 27 -3.12 4.49 10.04
C SER A 27 -2.13 3.76 9.13
N ILE A 28 -2.48 3.44 7.89
CA ILE A 28 -1.50 2.94 6.92
C ILE A 28 -0.56 4.10 6.60
N LYS A 29 0.70 3.93 7.00
CA LYS A 29 1.76 4.84 6.62
C LYS A 29 2.58 4.22 5.50
N PRO A 30 3.07 5.01 4.55
CA PRO A 30 3.91 4.51 3.46
C PRO A 30 5.09 3.67 3.95
N VAL A 31 5.73 4.08 5.05
CA VAL A 31 6.84 3.34 5.66
C VAL A 31 6.47 1.93 6.12
N HIS A 32 5.25 1.71 6.60
CA HIS A 32 4.78 0.38 7.01
C HIS A 32 4.54 -0.52 5.80
N VAL A 33 3.97 0.04 4.72
CA VAL A 33 3.81 -0.69 3.45
C VAL A 33 5.18 -1.06 2.88
N ALA A 34 6.11 -0.10 2.81
CA ALA A 34 7.48 -0.32 2.34
C ALA A 34 8.19 -1.43 3.13
N SER A 35 8.12 -1.37 4.46
CA SER A 35 8.71 -2.40 5.33
C SER A 35 8.09 -3.78 5.09
N GLY A 36 6.77 -3.88 4.93
CA GLY A 36 6.08 -5.14 4.63
C GLY A 36 6.47 -5.72 3.28
N VAL A 37 6.55 -4.88 2.25
CA VAL A 37 7.02 -5.28 0.92
C VAL A 37 8.43 -5.84 0.98
N GLN A 38 9.35 -5.12 1.63
CA GLN A 38 10.75 -5.51 1.73
C GLN A 38 10.93 -6.82 2.49
N ARG A 39 10.23 -7.02 3.63
CA ARG A 39 10.22 -8.30 4.35
C ARG A 39 9.77 -9.45 3.48
N CYS A 40 8.68 -9.26 2.76
CA CYS A 40 8.14 -10.29 1.88
C CYS A 40 9.12 -10.64 0.75
N ILE A 41 9.72 -9.63 0.12
CA ILE A 41 10.68 -9.81 -0.97
C ILE A 41 11.97 -10.45 -0.46
N TYR A 42 12.49 -9.98 0.67
CA TYR A 42 13.70 -10.54 1.25
C TYR A 42 13.50 -12.00 1.71
N GLY A 43 12.33 -12.30 2.22
CA GLY A 43 11.97 -13.62 2.75
C GLY A 43 12.33 -13.80 4.22
N GLY A 44 12.58 -12.73 4.96
CA GLY A 44 12.93 -12.77 6.36
C GLY A 44 12.69 -11.46 7.12
N TYR A 45 12.63 -11.52 8.44
CA TYR A 45 12.47 -10.37 9.31
C TYR A 45 12.97 -10.65 10.72
N ASN A 46 13.31 -9.59 11.45
CA ASN A 46 13.56 -9.65 12.89
C ASN A 46 12.33 -9.19 13.67
N THR A 47 12.13 -9.72 14.86
CA THR A 47 11.03 -9.23 15.70
C THR A 47 11.33 -7.84 16.22
N THR A 48 10.29 -7.04 16.38
CA THR A 48 10.40 -5.71 17.00
C THR A 48 11.07 -5.76 18.37
N MET A 49 10.84 -6.83 19.13
CA MET A 49 11.42 -7.04 20.44
C MET A 49 12.93 -7.21 20.35
N GLN A 50 13.44 -8.00 19.41
CA GLN A 50 14.88 -8.21 19.22
C GLN A 50 15.59 -6.89 18.90
N ILE A 51 15.06 -6.11 17.95
CA ILE A 51 15.69 -4.83 17.61
C ILE A 51 15.57 -3.80 18.76
N LYS A 52 14.43 -3.76 19.45
CA LYS A 52 14.30 -2.93 20.65
C LYS A 52 15.33 -3.27 21.70
N ARG A 53 15.56 -4.54 21.92
CA ARG A 53 16.54 -5.02 22.87
C ARG A 53 17.95 -4.59 22.49
N LEU A 54 18.35 -4.83 21.27
CA LEU A 54 19.69 -4.50 20.76
C LEU A 54 19.94 -2.98 20.71
N ALA A 55 18.99 -2.23 20.17
CA ALA A 55 19.14 -0.79 20.00
C ALA A 55 18.72 0.04 21.23
N LEU A 56 18.09 -0.56 22.24
CA LEU A 56 17.45 0.12 23.36
C LEU A 56 16.60 1.33 22.96
N VAL A 57 15.92 1.20 21.82
CA VAL A 57 15.05 2.27 21.33
C VAL A 57 13.80 2.30 22.18
N SER A 58 13.52 3.47 22.78
CA SER A 58 12.29 3.67 23.53
C SER A 58 11.06 3.48 22.62
N ASP A 59 10.02 2.87 23.16
CA ASP A 59 8.73 2.84 22.47
C ASP A 59 8.10 4.25 22.39
N ALA A 60 6.96 4.36 21.71
CA ALA A 60 6.22 5.62 21.59
C ALA A 60 5.77 6.21 22.94
N LYS A 61 5.86 5.44 24.05
CA LYS A 61 5.56 5.86 25.42
C LYS A 61 6.82 6.21 26.24
N GLY A 62 8.00 6.14 25.63
CA GLY A 62 9.27 6.43 26.31
C GLY A 62 9.83 5.29 27.16
N ASN A 63 9.21 4.09 27.11
CA ASN A 63 9.72 2.95 27.87
C ASN A 63 10.95 2.36 27.17
N VAL A 64 12.03 2.22 27.90
CA VAL A 64 13.26 1.57 27.46
C VAL A 64 13.30 0.16 28.08
N PRO A 65 13.54 -0.91 27.30
CA PRO A 65 13.70 -2.25 27.87
C PRO A 65 14.84 -2.31 28.88
N ALA A 66 14.65 -3.03 29.99
CA ALA A 66 15.65 -3.16 31.03
C ALA A 66 16.91 -3.91 30.57
N GLY A 67 18.03 -3.50 31.13
CA GLY A 67 19.41 -3.67 30.69
C GLY A 67 20.09 -5.04 30.70
N SER A 68 19.40 -6.19 30.68
CA SER A 68 20.08 -7.51 30.64
C SER A 68 20.71 -7.87 29.28
N GLU A 69 20.69 -7.00 28.31
CA GLU A 69 20.95 -7.28 26.90
C GLU A 69 22.30 -6.76 26.39
N LEU A 70 22.95 -5.91 27.16
CA LEU A 70 24.36 -5.57 26.92
C LEU A 70 25.26 -6.79 26.93
N GLU A 71 25.03 -7.72 27.89
CA GLU A 71 25.76 -8.98 27.96
C GLU A 71 25.53 -9.85 26.71
N THR A 72 24.33 -9.86 26.16
CA THR A 72 24.03 -10.62 24.92
C THR A 72 24.70 -10.01 23.69
N ILE A 73 24.74 -8.67 23.59
CA ILE A 73 25.48 -7.98 22.52
C ILE A 73 26.98 -8.22 22.69
N TYR A 74 27.47 -8.16 23.90
CA TYR A 74 28.88 -8.42 24.21
C TYR A 74 29.30 -9.84 23.84
N SER A 75 28.53 -10.83 24.26
CA SER A 75 28.80 -12.24 23.97
C SER A 75 28.79 -12.51 22.47
N ALA A 76 27.77 -11.99 21.76
CA ALA A 76 27.66 -12.19 20.33
C ALA A 76 28.73 -11.45 19.51
N LEU A 77 29.21 -10.31 19.96
CA LEU A 77 30.31 -9.59 19.34
C LEU A 77 31.67 -10.26 19.66
N ALA A 78 31.83 -10.80 20.85
CA ALA A 78 33.04 -11.53 21.27
C ALA A 78 33.17 -12.91 20.57
N GLU A 79 32.05 -13.60 20.34
CA GLU A 79 32.05 -14.92 19.69
C GLU A 79 32.41 -14.87 18.19
N ASN A 80 32.30 -13.71 17.53
CA ASN A 80 32.51 -13.59 16.09
C ASN A 80 33.92 -13.14 15.65
N GLU A 81 34.93 -13.16 16.53
CA GLU A 81 36.34 -12.81 16.23
C GLU A 81 36.55 -11.48 15.48
N THR A 82 35.46 -10.71 15.24
CA THR A 82 35.49 -9.44 14.50
C THR A 82 35.94 -8.26 15.36
N ILE A 83 36.16 -8.50 16.64
CA ILE A 83 36.51 -7.48 17.61
C ILE A 83 37.76 -7.97 18.36
N GLU A 84 38.88 -7.31 18.10
CA GLU A 84 40.07 -7.49 18.90
C GLU A 84 39.79 -7.26 20.38
N ASP A 85 40.40 -8.05 21.24
CA ASP A 85 40.32 -7.92 22.71
C ASP A 85 40.47 -6.46 23.15
N GLY A 86 39.38 -5.82 23.44
CA GLY A 86 39.41 -4.42 23.94
C GLY A 86 38.26 -3.50 23.61
N ILE A 87 37.18 -3.96 23.00
CA ILE A 87 35.97 -3.12 22.98
C ILE A 87 35.41 -3.04 24.38
N THR A 88 35.69 -1.91 25.01
CA THR A 88 35.25 -1.59 26.34
C THR A 88 33.71 -1.40 26.34
N GLU A 89 33.09 -1.71 27.50
CA GLU A 89 31.66 -1.42 27.78
C GLU A 89 31.25 0.00 27.34
N GLY A 90 32.17 0.95 27.38
CA GLY A 90 31.97 2.30 26.88
C GLY A 90 31.80 2.44 25.38
N ALA A 91 32.34 1.55 24.55
CA ALA A 91 32.16 1.58 23.12
C ALA A 91 30.74 1.10 22.74
N VAL A 92 30.26 0.02 23.37
CA VAL A 92 28.89 -0.47 23.21
C VAL A 92 27.87 0.57 23.68
N GLU A 93 28.12 1.22 24.80
CA GLU A 93 27.27 2.28 25.33
C GLU A 93 27.24 3.50 24.41
N SER A 94 28.40 3.89 23.85
CA SER A 94 28.48 4.98 22.88
C SER A 94 27.68 4.68 21.62
N MET A 95 27.73 3.44 21.14
CA MET A 95 26.99 2.98 19.98
C MET A 95 25.48 2.93 20.23
N ARG A 96 25.05 2.45 21.39
CA ARG A 96 23.64 2.52 21.84
C ARG A 96 23.16 3.96 21.84
N ASN A 97 23.94 4.88 22.36
CA ASN A 97 23.63 6.31 22.37
C ASN A 97 23.48 6.87 20.94
N VAL A 98 24.32 6.45 20.01
CA VAL A 98 24.18 6.82 18.57
C VAL A 98 22.88 6.27 18.00
N MET A 99 22.59 4.99 18.22
CA MET A 99 21.36 4.36 17.71
C MET A 99 20.11 5.02 18.30
N GLN A 100 20.07 5.32 19.58
CA GLN A 100 18.97 6.02 20.25
C GLN A 100 18.75 7.44 19.69
N ARG A 101 19.84 8.11 19.29
CA ARG A 101 19.76 9.45 18.68
C ARG A 101 19.32 9.40 17.21
N LEU A 102 19.75 8.39 16.48
CA LEU A 102 19.46 8.25 15.05
C LEU A 102 18.09 7.63 14.78
N LEU A 103 17.66 6.67 15.59
CA LEU A 103 16.44 5.89 15.31
C LEU A 103 15.27 6.35 16.17
N SER A 104 14.10 6.30 15.58
CA SER A 104 12.81 6.35 16.27
C SER A 104 11.94 5.20 15.80
N ALA A 105 11.11 4.68 16.72
CA ALA A 105 10.14 3.66 16.37
C ALA A 105 8.78 4.33 16.05
N ASP A 106 8.25 4.06 14.87
CA ASP A 106 6.88 4.40 14.54
C ASP A 106 6.06 3.11 14.46
N LYS A 107 5.30 2.83 15.53
CA LYS A 107 4.47 1.62 15.67
C LYS A 107 5.20 0.32 15.31
N GLY A 108 6.48 0.25 15.68
CA GLY A 108 7.33 -0.92 15.48
C GLY A 108 8.15 -0.92 14.20
N VAL A 109 8.00 0.06 13.33
CA VAL A 109 8.94 0.27 12.22
C VAL A 109 9.97 1.32 12.64
N TYR A 110 11.25 1.02 12.41
CA TYR A 110 12.34 1.92 12.76
C TYR A 110 12.61 2.90 11.62
N VAL A 111 12.68 4.18 11.96
CA VAL A 111 12.91 5.27 11.03
C VAL A 111 14.02 6.19 11.53
N VAL A 112 14.75 6.80 10.61
CA VAL A 112 15.79 7.77 10.97
C VAL A 112 15.13 9.07 11.44
N LYS A 113 15.48 9.52 12.65
CA LYS A 113 14.98 10.78 13.19
C LYS A 113 15.38 11.96 12.30
N GLY A 114 14.41 12.85 12.03
CA GLY A 114 14.64 14.06 11.27
C GLY A 114 14.52 13.91 9.75
N LEU A 115 14.45 12.70 9.22
CA LEU A 115 14.00 12.51 7.85
C LEU A 115 12.49 12.69 7.82
N LYS A 116 12.04 13.73 7.13
CA LYS A 116 10.61 13.99 6.91
C LYS A 116 10.00 13.05 5.87
N ASP A 117 10.79 12.14 5.33
CA ASP A 117 10.38 11.27 4.25
C ASP A 117 9.85 9.96 4.82
N ASP A 118 8.52 9.86 4.89
CA ASP A 118 7.82 8.66 5.35
C ASP A 118 8.00 7.47 4.39
N MET A 119 8.60 7.68 3.20
CA MET A 119 8.84 6.63 2.20
C MET A 119 10.16 5.91 2.39
N ILE A 120 11.07 6.48 3.18
CA ILE A 120 12.36 5.88 3.49
C ILE A 120 12.40 5.56 4.98
N SER A 121 12.18 4.30 5.33
CA SER A 121 12.55 3.83 6.65
C SER A 121 14.07 3.60 6.71
N PHE A 122 14.65 3.67 7.89
CA PHE A 122 16.05 3.23 8.08
C PHE A 122 16.23 1.78 7.61
N THR A 123 15.19 0.98 7.71
CA THR A 123 15.13 -0.39 7.22
C THR A 123 15.23 -0.50 5.69
N ALA A 124 14.99 0.57 4.94
CA ALA A 124 15.12 0.56 3.49
C ALA A 124 16.54 0.31 2.98
N GLY A 125 17.54 0.42 3.83
CA GLY A 125 18.95 0.17 3.46
C GLY A 125 19.51 -1.13 4.02
N SER A 126 18.81 -1.86 4.89
CA SER A 126 19.37 -3.03 5.56
C SER A 126 18.34 -4.12 5.86
N LYS A 127 18.66 -5.34 5.43
CA LYS A 127 17.88 -6.54 5.73
C LYS A 127 17.71 -6.81 7.23
N TYR A 128 18.66 -6.41 8.04
CA TYR A 128 18.65 -6.69 9.48
C TYR A 128 17.62 -5.91 10.26
N PHE A 129 17.20 -4.76 9.75
CA PHE A 129 16.18 -3.92 10.37
C PHE A 129 14.77 -4.15 9.83
N LEU A 130 14.58 -5.14 8.97
CA LEU A 130 13.24 -5.54 8.56
C LEU A 130 12.48 -6.09 9.76
N THR A 131 11.42 -5.38 10.16
CA THR A 131 10.64 -5.72 11.35
C THR A 131 9.21 -6.03 11.01
N ARG A 132 8.56 -6.85 11.84
CA ARG A 132 7.15 -7.15 11.74
C ARG A 132 6.38 -6.55 12.91
N THR A 133 5.27 -5.88 12.61
CA THR A 133 4.35 -5.31 13.60
C THR A 133 2.96 -5.90 13.43
N SER A 134 2.26 -6.17 14.52
CA SER A 134 0.97 -6.86 14.51
C SER A 134 -0.22 -6.08 13.92
N ILE A 135 -0.05 -4.80 13.57
CA ILE A 135 -1.17 -3.91 13.26
C ILE A 135 -1.28 -3.58 11.76
N TYR A 136 -0.15 -3.63 10.99
CA TYR A 136 -0.10 -3.16 9.60
C TYR A 136 0.59 -4.14 8.65
N GLU A 137 0.70 -5.39 9.06
CA GLU A 137 1.53 -6.41 8.44
C GLU A 137 1.06 -6.79 7.05
N ASP A 138 -0.26 -6.84 6.88
CA ASP A 138 -0.85 -7.54 5.74
C ASP A 138 -0.73 -6.76 4.44
N THR A 139 -0.77 -5.42 4.47
CA THR A 139 -0.86 -4.60 3.25
C THR A 139 0.42 -4.63 2.42
N GLY A 140 1.57 -4.38 3.05
CA GLY A 140 2.87 -4.43 2.38
C GLY A 140 3.25 -5.85 1.97
N GLU A 141 2.97 -6.82 2.83
CA GLU A 141 3.21 -8.24 2.56
C GLU A 141 2.38 -8.75 1.39
N PHE A 142 1.14 -8.29 1.25
CA PHE A 142 0.29 -8.60 0.11
C PHE A 142 0.91 -8.13 -1.23
N ILE A 143 1.29 -6.87 -1.33
CA ILE A 143 1.93 -6.32 -2.54
C ILE A 143 3.30 -6.96 -2.78
N GLY A 144 4.09 -7.17 -1.74
CA GLY A 144 5.36 -7.89 -1.84
C GLY A 144 5.19 -9.30 -2.38
N GLY A 145 4.14 -10.00 -1.95
CA GLY A 145 3.76 -11.32 -2.47
C GLY A 145 3.41 -11.30 -3.95
N LEU A 146 2.62 -10.31 -4.39
CA LEU A 146 2.30 -10.13 -5.81
C LEU A 146 3.56 -9.88 -6.66
N ILE A 147 4.47 -9.03 -6.17
CA ILE A 147 5.73 -8.75 -6.87
C ILE A 147 6.60 -10.00 -6.95
N ARG A 148 6.76 -10.77 -5.86
CA ARG A 148 7.50 -12.02 -5.87
C ARG A 148 6.95 -13.03 -6.87
N SER A 149 5.63 -13.15 -6.96
CA SER A 149 4.97 -14.16 -7.80
C SER A 149 4.88 -13.75 -9.26
N TYR A 150 4.63 -12.48 -9.53
CA TYR A 150 4.31 -12.00 -10.88
C TYR A 150 5.38 -11.08 -11.50
N CYS A 151 6.34 -10.59 -10.72
CA CYS A 151 7.50 -9.85 -11.20
C CYS A 151 8.79 -10.28 -10.48
N PRO A 152 9.17 -11.60 -10.56
CA PRO A 152 10.26 -12.16 -9.76
C PRO A 152 11.61 -11.49 -10.02
N GLN A 153 11.87 -11.01 -11.23
CA GLN A 153 13.12 -10.33 -11.57
C GLN A 153 13.29 -9.02 -10.80
N LEU A 154 12.20 -8.22 -10.64
CA LEU A 154 12.23 -7.03 -9.81
C LEU A 154 12.44 -7.41 -8.34
N ALA A 155 11.76 -8.46 -7.85
CA ALA A 155 11.94 -8.95 -6.49
C ALA A 155 13.40 -9.33 -6.20
N GLU A 156 14.02 -10.12 -7.05
CA GLU A 156 15.44 -10.51 -6.91
C GLU A 156 16.38 -9.29 -6.97
N TYR A 157 16.08 -8.31 -7.83
CA TYR A 157 16.86 -7.09 -7.88
C TYR A 157 16.79 -6.30 -6.55
N ILE A 158 15.59 -6.11 -6.00
CA ILE A 158 15.41 -5.42 -4.72
C ILE A 158 16.04 -6.21 -3.57
N LYS A 159 15.91 -7.53 -3.57
CA LYS A 159 16.59 -8.39 -2.59
C LYS A 159 18.11 -8.18 -2.62
N ALA A 160 18.70 -8.15 -3.81
CA ALA A 160 20.12 -7.89 -3.99
C ALA A 160 20.55 -6.48 -3.52
N LEU A 161 19.67 -5.48 -3.64
CA LEU A 161 19.94 -4.15 -3.06
C LEU A 161 19.96 -4.18 -1.53
N LEU A 162 19.03 -4.91 -0.90
CA LEU A 162 18.98 -5.08 0.54
C LEU A 162 20.17 -5.89 1.08
N ASP A 163 20.65 -6.87 0.33
CA ASP A 163 21.85 -7.65 0.69
C ASP A 163 23.15 -6.86 0.58
N LYS A 164 23.19 -5.86 -0.29
CA LYS A 164 24.39 -5.02 -0.49
C LYS A 164 24.51 -3.85 0.48
N ALA A 165 23.57 -3.71 1.40
CA ALA A 165 23.61 -2.63 2.38
C ALA A 165 24.81 -2.82 3.35
N ASN A 166 25.93 -2.20 3.00
CA ASN A 166 27.19 -2.21 3.75
C ASN A 166 27.31 -0.96 4.64
N ASP A 167 26.21 -0.50 5.23
CA ASP A 167 26.33 0.59 6.18
C ASP A 167 26.98 0.09 7.48
N PRO A 168 27.82 0.94 8.13
CA PRO A 168 28.58 0.51 9.32
C PRO A 168 27.71 0.01 10.48
N ILE A 169 26.48 0.52 10.58
CA ILE A 169 25.55 0.13 11.64
C ILE A 169 25.02 -1.29 11.37
N SER A 170 24.65 -1.59 10.14
CA SER A 170 24.20 -2.92 9.75
C SER A 170 25.32 -3.96 9.96
N LEU A 171 26.53 -3.68 9.52
CA LEU A 171 27.69 -4.57 9.69
C LEU A 171 27.96 -4.89 11.17
N LEU A 172 27.77 -3.91 12.03
CA LEU A 172 27.99 -4.09 13.46
C LEU A 172 26.95 -5.01 14.12
N PHE A 173 25.69 -4.96 13.66
CA PHE A 173 24.62 -5.78 14.22
C PHE A 173 24.39 -7.09 13.45
N GLU A 174 25.07 -7.28 12.31
CA GLU A 174 24.93 -8.45 11.45
C GLU A 174 25.05 -9.77 12.22
N PRO A 175 26.10 -10.01 13.03
CA PRO A 175 26.28 -11.29 13.70
C PRO A 175 25.12 -11.66 14.63
N VAL A 176 24.52 -10.67 15.26
CA VAL A 176 23.44 -10.86 16.23
C VAL A 176 22.07 -10.97 15.54
N LEU A 177 21.83 -10.12 14.54
CA LEU A 177 20.53 -10.05 13.89
C LEU A 177 20.33 -11.14 12.84
N GLU A 178 21.41 -11.63 12.21
CA GLU A 178 21.32 -12.70 11.23
C GLU A 178 20.91 -14.03 11.88
N SER A 179 21.50 -14.37 13.03
CA SER A 179 21.14 -15.58 13.77
C SER A 179 19.70 -15.58 14.31
N SER A 180 19.10 -14.40 14.49
CA SER A 180 17.75 -14.22 15.04
C SER A 180 16.68 -14.01 13.99
N MET A 181 17.05 -13.91 12.71
CA MET A 181 16.11 -13.64 11.61
C MET A 181 15.11 -14.79 11.43
N GLN A 182 13.85 -14.44 11.39
CA GLN A 182 12.76 -15.38 11.16
C GLN A 182 12.45 -15.46 9.66
N VAL A 183 12.11 -16.64 9.18
CA VAL A 183 11.71 -16.86 7.79
C VAL A 183 10.30 -16.27 7.59
N PHE A 184 10.11 -15.56 6.49
CA PHE A 184 8.80 -15.07 6.09
C PHE A 184 7.96 -16.21 5.51
N GLU A 185 6.77 -16.43 6.06
CA GLU A 185 5.82 -17.41 5.55
C GLU A 185 5.21 -16.95 4.21
N LYS A 186 4.49 -17.84 3.57
CA LYS A 186 3.85 -17.59 2.27
C LYS A 186 2.85 -16.43 2.32
N SER A 187 2.85 -15.60 1.29
CA SER A 187 1.85 -14.53 1.14
C SER A 187 0.45 -15.10 0.86
N ARG A 188 -0.58 -14.47 1.41
CA ARG A 188 -1.98 -14.93 1.32
C ARG A 188 -2.64 -14.66 -0.04
N HIS A 189 -2.03 -13.90 -0.94
CA HIS A 189 -2.67 -13.54 -2.21
C HIS A 189 -3.04 -14.77 -3.07
N GLU A 190 -2.24 -15.85 -3.00
CA GLU A 190 -2.49 -17.08 -3.76
C GLU A 190 -3.77 -17.81 -3.34
N ASP A 191 -4.29 -17.53 -2.14
CA ASP A 191 -5.52 -18.14 -1.63
C ASP A 191 -6.78 -17.39 -2.08
N LEU A 192 -6.63 -16.17 -2.59
CA LEU A 192 -7.76 -15.35 -3.03
C LEU A 192 -8.40 -15.90 -4.32
N PRO A 193 -9.74 -15.92 -4.40
CA PRO A 193 -10.46 -16.40 -5.59
C PRO A 193 -10.02 -15.71 -6.88
N ALA A 194 -9.76 -14.39 -6.83
CA ALA A 194 -9.31 -13.61 -7.97
C ALA A 194 -8.01 -14.12 -8.60
N PHE A 195 -7.09 -14.66 -7.79
CA PHE A 195 -5.80 -15.16 -8.28
C PHE A 195 -5.79 -16.67 -8.54
N LYS A 196 -6.73 -17.43 -7.95
CA LYS A 196 -6.91 -18.85 -8.27
C LYS A 196 -7.50 -19.05 -9.67
N VAL A 197 -8.48 -18.24 -10.04
CA VAL A 197 -9.13 -18.28 -11.35
C VAL A 197 -9.21 -16.85 -11.89
N PRO A 198 -8.11 -16.32 -12.44
CA PRO A 198 -8.05 -14.94 -12.87
C PRO A 198 -8.94 -14.67 -14.08
N ASN A 199 -9.83 -13.69 -13.93
CA ASN A 199 -10.60 -13.11 -15.04
C ASN A 199 -9.73 -12.13 -15.85
N ASP A 200 -10.30 -11.52 -16.88
CA ASP A 200 -9.55 -10.62 -17.76
C ASP A 200 -9.06 -9.36 -17.05
N ALA A 201 -9.79 -8.84 -16.07
CA ALA A 201 -9.37 -7.70 -15.27
C ALA A 201 -8.13 -8.04 -14.41
N VAL A 202 -8.12 -9.22 -13.78
CA VAL A 202 -6.96 -9.71 -13.00
C VAL A 202 -5.76 -9.95 -13.91
N LYS A 203 -5.97 -10.61 -15.07
CA LYS A 203 -4.89 -10.84 -16.05
C LYS A 203 -4.26 -9.52 -16.53
N TRP A 204 -5.13 -8.55 -16.85
CA TRP A 204 -4.68 -7.22 -17.25
C TRP A 204 -3.89 -6.51 -16.13
N TYR A 205 -4.36 -6.60 -14.89
CA TYR A 205 -3.64 -6.05 -13.74
C TYR A 205 -2.26 -6.69 -13.56
N LEU A 206 -2.18 -8.02 -13.59
CA LEU A 206 -0.94 -8.76 -13.39
C LEU A 206 0.06 -8.54 -14.54
N LYS A 207 -0.44 -8.49 -15.79
CA LYS A 207 0.39 -8.12 -16.95
C LYS A 207 1.01 -6.74 -16.76
N GLY A 208 0.19 -5.74 -16.41
CA GLY A 208 0.65 -4.38 -16.18
C GLY A 208 1.63 -4.27 -15.02
N LEU A 209 1.41 -5.01 -13.91
CA LEU A 209 2.34 -5.09 -12.78
C LEU A 209 3.71 -5.62 -13.22
N ASN A 210 3.73 -6.71 -13.98
CA ASN A 210 4.96 -7.32 -14.46
C ASN A 210 5.72 -6.40 -15.43
N GLU A 211 5.05 -5.90 -16.46
CA GLU A 211 5.68 -5.06 -17.48
C GLU A 211 6.21 -3.74 -16.90
N SER A 212 5.43 -3.07 -16.06
CA SER A 212 5.88 -1.85 -15.38
C SER A 212 7.01 -2.10 -14.38
N GLY A 213 6.95 -3.22 -13.66
CA GLY A 213 8.00 -3.61 -12.72
C GLY A 213 9.32 -3.94 -13.40
N LEU A 214 9.30 -4.64 -14.55
CA LEU A 214 10.50 -4.93 -15.34
C LEU A 214 11.12 -3.64 -15.90
N CYS A 215 10.30 -2.75 -16.42
CA CYS A 215 10.75 -1.45 -16.93
C CYS A 215 11.37 -0.61 -15.81
N LEU A 216 10.70 -0.54 -14.65
CA LEU A 216 11.25 0.13 -13.46
C LEU A 216 12.61 -0.46 -13.07
N MET A 217 12.73 -1.78 -12.97
CA MET A 217 13.98 -2.45 -12.61
C MET A 217 15.12 -2.05 -13.56
N GLN A 218 14.88 -2.01 -14.86
CA GLN A 218 15.89 -1.63 -15.85
C GLN A 218 16.38 -0.19 -15.62
N ASN A 219 15.47 0.74 -15.36
CA ASN A 219 15.79 2.13 -15.05
C ASN A 219 16.49 2.28 -13.68
N LEU A 220 16.07 1.53 -12.67
CA LEU A 220 16.70 1.56 -11.35
C LEU A 220 18.15 1.11 -11.38
N LYS A 221 18.50 0.11 -12.22
CA LYS A 221 19.88 -0.36 -12.40
C LYS A 221 20.84 0.73 -12.89
N GLN A 222 20.32 1.71 -13.61
CA GLN A 222 21.13 2.85 -14.10
C GLN A 222 21.21 4.00 -13.08
N HIS A 223 20.38 3.97 -12.04
CA HIS A 223 20.34 5.04 -11.03
C HIS A 223 21.48 4.85 -10.00
N PRO A 224 22.35 5.84 -9.78
CA PRO A 224 23.53 5.70 -8.93
C PRO A 224 23.22 5.59 -7.43
N ASN A 225 22.06 6.06 -6.99
CA ASN A 225 21.74 6.19 -5.58
C ASN A 225 20.72 5.12 -5.12
N THR A 226 21.17 4.19 -4.26
CA THR A 226 20.34 3.10 -3.74
C THR A 226 19.11 3.56 -2.95
N LEU A 227 19.21 4.64 -2.18
CA LEU A 227 18.05 5.15 -1.43
C LEU A 227 16.97 5.67 -2.38
N THR A 228 17.35 6.36 -3.45
CA THR A 228 16.41 6.79 -4.49
C THR A 228 15.79 5.60 -5.21
N GLN A 229 16.58 4.56 -5.51
CA GLN A 229 16.06 3.32 -6.11
C GLN A 229 14.97 2.68 -5.22
N LEU A 230 15.24 2.55 -3.92
CA LEU A 230 14.28 2.01 -2.96
C LEU A 230 13.07 2.91 -2.76
N ARG A 231 13.26 4.22 -2.80
CA ARG A 231 12.17 5.20 -2.73
C ARG A 231 11.22 5.07 -3.92
N LEU A 232 11.73 5.08 -5.13
CA LEU A 232 10.93 4.89 -6.35
C LEU A 232 10.21 3.55 -6.36
N PHE A 233 10.88 2.49 -5.92
CA PHE A 233 10.27 1.19 -5.74
C PHE A 233 9.12 1.21 -4.72
N ASN A 234 9.27 1.89 -3.59
CA ASN A 234 8.20 2.01 -2.60
C ASN A 234 7.00 2.79 -3.15
N PHE A 235 7.22 3.87 -3.90
CA PHE A 235 6.14 4.57 -4.61
C PHE A 235 5.41 3.66 -5.60
N PHE A 236 6.15 2.88 -6.35
CA PHE A 236 5.60 1.88 -7.26
C PHE A 236 4.68 0.89 -6.53
N CYS A 237 5.13 0.33 -5.41
CA CYS A 237 4.35 -0.61 -4.60
C CYS A 237 3.05 0.03 -4.09
N ILE A 238 3.12 1.25 -3.57
CA ILE A 238 1.94 1.97 -3.06
C ILE A 238 0.98 2.29 -4.21
N PHE A 239 1.48 2.70 -5.36
CA PHE A 239 0.63 2.98 -6.51
C PHE A 239 -0.08 1.70 -7.02
N GLN A 240 0.63 0.58 -7.09
CA GLN A 240 0.04 -0.71 -7.45
C GLN A 240 -0.99 -1.18 -6.42
N LEU A 241 -0.81 -0.90 -5.13
CA LEU A 241 -1.80 -1.18 -4.10
C LEU A 241 -3.09 -0.37 -4.31
N ILE A 242 -2.97 0.92 -4.59
CA ILE A 242 -4.13 1.79 -4.88
C ILE A 242 -4.85 1.31 -6.14
N ARG A 243 -4.09 0.96 -7.18
CA ARG A 243 -4.64 0.39 -8.40
C ARG A 243 -5.39 -0.91 -8.10
N TYR A 244 -4.84 -1.80 -7.29
CA TYR A 244 -5.51 -3.02 -6.87
C TYR A 244 -6.85 -2.74 -6.20
N MET A 245 -6.87 -1.85 -5.21
CA MET A 245 -8.10 -1.47 -4.51
C MET A 245 -9.16 -0.87 -5.44
N ALA A 246 -8.74 -0.07 -6.41
CA ALA A 246 -9.64 0.51 -7.40
C ALA A 246 -10.22 -0.51 -8.39
N LEU A 247 -9.57 -1.67 -8.53
CA LEU A 247 -9.97 -2.74 -9.45
C LEU A 247 -10.78 -3.87 -8.80
N LEU A 248 -10.99 -3.85 -7.48
CA LEU A 248 -11.72 -4.91 -6.78
C LEU A 248 -13.12 -5.15 -7.35
N GLU A 249 -13.84 -4.08 -7.73
CA GLU A 249 -15.16 -4.18 -8.36
C GLU A 249 -15.07 -4.95 -9.70
N ALA A 250 -14.09 -4.62 -10.54
CA ALA A 250 -13.86 -5.32 -11.81
C ALA A 250 -13.44 -6.78 -11.59
N PHE A 251 -12.66 -7.06 -10.55
CA PHE A 251 -12.20 -8.41 -10.25
C PHE A 251 -13.32 -9.35 -9.82
N TYR A 252 -14.24 -8.89 -8.97
CA TYR A 252 -15.24 -9.74 -8.33
C TYR A 252 -16.66 -9.55 -8.85
N CYS A 253 -17.01 -8.32 -9.28
CA CYS A 253 -18.36 -8.00 -9.72
C CYS A 253 -18.51 -8.02 -11.25
N GLY A 254 -17.42 -8.22 -12.01
CA GLY A 254 -17.47 -8.27 -13.48
C GLY A 254 -17.67 -6.91 -14.16
N GLU A 255 -17.42 -5.83 -13.43
CA GLU A 255 -17.54 -4.47 -13.92
C GLU A 255 -16.34 -4.06 -14.81
N ASN A 256 -16.54 -3.01 -15.59
CA ASN A 256 -15.47 -2.47 -16.42
C ASN A 256 -14.36 -1.84 -15.56
N ILE A 257 -13.12 -1.99 -16.03
CA ILE A 257 -11.95 -1.33 -15.43
C ILE A 257 -12.12 0.19 -15.56
N ARG A 258 -12.07 0.88 -14.41
CA ARG A 258 -12.18 2.33 -14.37
C ARG A 258 -10.82 2.98 -14.49
N PRO A 259 -10.69 4.05 -15.31
CA PRO A 259 -9.43 4.73 -15.47
C PRO A 259 -9.02 5.53 -14.23
N VAL A 260 -7.72 5.62 -14.01
CA VAL A 260 -7.10 6.61 -13.13
C VAL A 260 -6.77 7.85 -13.97
N LEU A 261 -7.36 8.98 -13.61
CA LEU A 261 -7.05 10.26 -14.24
C LEU A 261 -6.17 11.08 -13.31
N LEU A 262 -5.01 11.45 -13.79
CA LEU A 262 -4.05 12.25 -13.02
C LEU A 262 -4.17 13.72 -13.45
N ASP A 263 -4.24 14.61 -12.47
CA ASP A 263 -4.26 16.04 -12.72
C ASP A 263 -2.84 16.60 -12.82
N PHE A 264 -2.42 16.92 -14.03
CA PHE A 264 -1.17 17.59 -14.30
C PHE A 264 -1.27 19.12 -14.27
N SER A 265 -2.48 19.68 -14.21
CA SER A 265 -2.68 21.12 -14.38
C SER A 265 -2.24 21.93 -13.15
N GLY A 266 -2.32 21.36 -11.96
CA GLY A 266 -2.15 22.07 -10.69
C GLY A 266 -3.20 23.17 -10.44
N MET A 267 -4.24 23.24 -11.28
CA MET A 267 -5.31 24.23 -11.21
C MET A 267 -6.50 23.72 -10.39
N ALA A 268 -7.36 24.62 -9.95
CA ALA A 268 -8.61 24.25 -9.31
C ALA A 268 -9.58 23.57 -10.31
N PRO A 269 -10.48 22.66 -9.87
CA PRO A 269 -11.46 22.02 -10.75
C PRO A 269 -12.41 22.98 -11.47
N SER A 270 -12.63 24.16 -10.90
CA SER A 270 -13.40 25.24 -11.55
C SER A 270 -12.68 25.89 -12.73
N GLN A 271 -11.35 25.74 -12.81
CA GLN A 271 -10.49 26.40 -13.81
C GLN A 271 -9.93 25.43 -14.85
N SER A 272 -10.02 24.12 -14.59
CA SER A 272 -9.41 23.09 -15.45
C SER A 272 -10.37 21.91 -15.62
N SER A 273 -10.64 21.55 -16.86
CA SER A 273 -11.42 20.37 -17.21
C SER A 273 -10.73 19.08 -16.75
N VAL A 274 -9.39 19.05 -16.78
CA VAL A 274 -8.56 17.93 -16.34
C VAL A 274 -8.65 17.74 -14.83
N ALA A 275 -8.52 18.80 -14.06
CA ALA A 275 -8.67 18.75 -12.61
C ALA A 275 -10.06 18.27 -12.21
N ARG A 276 -11.12 18.71 -12.92
CA ARG A 276 -12.49 18.22 -12.72
C ARG A 276 -12.63 16.74 -13.09
N ALA A 277 -12.05 16.32 -14.20
CA ALA A 277 -12.09 14.92 -14.63
C ALA A 277 -11.34 14.00 -13.64
N SER A 278 -10.20 14.45 -13.12
CA SER A 278 -9.45 13.73 -12.08
C SER A 278 -10.24 13.61 -10.75
N GLU A 279 -10.93 14.65 -10.34
CA GLU A 279 -11.84 14.63 -9.18
C GLU A 279 -12.99 13.63 -9.38
N MET A 280 -13.61 13.64 -10.56
CA MET A 280 -14.65 12.68 -10.90
C MET A 280 -14.12 11.24 -10.92
N ALA A 281 -12.93 10.99 -11.48
CA ALA A 281 -12.30 9.68 -11.49
C ALA A 281 -12.00 9.19 -10.08
N TYR A 282 -11.47 10.04 -9.20
CA TYR A 282 -11.25 9.72 -7.79
C TYR A 282 -12.57 9.34 -7.09
N THR A 283 -13.63 10.12 -7.34
CA THR A 283 -14.97 9.82 -6.81
C THR A 283 -15.51 8.48 -7.32
N GLN A 284 -15.26 8.13 -8.59
CA GLN A 284 -15.66 6.85 -9.14
C GLN A 284 -14.88 5.67 -8.53
N MET A 285 -13.57 5.82 -8.31
CA MET A 285 -12.78 4.81 -7.59
C MET A 285 -13.32 4.59 -6.18
N HIS A 286 -13.68 5.65 -5.49
CA HIS A 286 -14.31 5.59 -4.19
C HIS A 286 -15.62 4.79 -4.23
N LYS A 287 -16.48 5.07 -5.20
CA LYS A 287 -17.74 4.35 -5.41
C LYS A 287 -17.52 2.87 -5.79
N SER A 288 -16.47 2.56 -6.55
CA SER A 288 -16.12 1.17 -6.90
C SER A 288 -15.75 0.36 -5.66
N ILE A 289 -14.96 0.94 -4.76
CA ILE A 289 -14.62 0.28 -3.48
C ILE A 289 -15.87 0.06 -2.64
N ASN A 290 -16.77 1.06 -2.56
CA ASN A 290 -18.03 0.93 -1.84
C ASN A 290 -18.88 -0.21 -2.37
N ARG A 291 -19.08 -0.28 -3.70
CA ARG A 291 -19.87 -1.33 -4.36
C ARG A 291 -19.26 -2.71 -4.19
N PHE A 292 -17.93 -2.81 -4.29
CA PHE A 292 -17.24 -4.07 -4.00
C PHE A 292 -17.50 -4.55 -2.57
N TYR A 293 -17.39 -3.67 -1.57
CA TYR A 293 -17.64 -4.07 -0.18
C TYR A 293 -19.11 -4.42 0.07
N ALA A 294 -20.04 -3.67 -0.52
CA ALA A 294 -21.46 -4.01 -0.47
C ALA A 294 -21.73 -5.41 -1.04
N TRP A 295 -21.14 -5.71 -2.18
CA TRP A 295 -21.17 -7.04 -2.78
C TRP A 295 -20.52 -8.09 -1.87
N GLY A 296 -19.35 -7.81 -1.31
CA GLY A 296 -18.63 -8.72 -0.42
C GLY A 296 -19.44 -9.09 0.83
N TYR A 297 -20.09 -8.12 1.45
CA TYR A 297 -21.00 -8.37 2.56
C TYR A 297 -22.22 -9.18 2.13
N ALA A 298 -22.80 -8.88 0.96
CA ALA A 298 -23.91 -9.66 0.41
C ALA A 298 -23.52 -11.14 0.17
N GLN A 299 -22.30 -11.39 -0.34
CA GLN A 299 -21.78 -12.75 -0.48
C GLN A 299 -21.61 -13.45 0.87
N LYS A 300 -21.10 -12.76 1.88
CA LYS A 300 -20.98 -13.35 3.25
C LYS A 300 -22.32 -13.62 3.89
N LEU A 301 -23.32 -12.77 3.68
CA LEU A 301 -24.70 -13.06 4.11
C LEU A 301 -25.24 -14.30 3.39
N LYS A 302 -24.93 -14.49 2.10
CA LYS A 302 -25.32 -15.68 1.34
C LYS A 302 -24.61 -16.94 1.84
N GLU A 303 -23.31 -16.88 2.09
CA GLU A 303 -22.51 -17.99 2.63
C GLU A 303 -23.00 -18.45 4.03
N LYS A 304 -23.57 -17.54 4.80
CA LYS A 304 -24.15 -17.79 6.13
C LYS A 304 -25.66 -18.09 6.09
N ASP A 305 -26.22 -18.33 4.90
CA ASP A 305 -27.62 -18.69 4.66
C ASP A 305 -28.66 -17.70 5.22
N TYR A 306 -28.31 -16.38 5.27
CA TYR A 306 -29.31 -15.37 5.64
C TYR A 306 -30.37 -15.23 4.54
N SER A 307 -31.62 -15.65 4.85
CA SER A 307 -32.78 -15.40 3.99
C SER A 307 -33.36 -14.01 4.17
N LYS A 308 -34.27 -13.61 3.28
CA LYS A 308 -34.99 -12.35 3.40
C LYS A 308 -35.70 -12.21 4.77
N GLU A 309 -36.35 -13.26 5.21
CA GLU A 309 -37.08 -13.28 6.49
C GLU A 309 -36.12 -13.10 7.67
N ALA A 310 -34.99 -13.84 7.66
CA ALA A 310 -33.97 -13.76 8.70
C ALA A 310 -33.38 -12.34 8.81
N LEU A 311 -33.12 -11.69 7.67
CA LEU A 311 -32.60 -10.31 7.66
C LEU A 311 -33.62 -9.27 8.09
N LEU A 312 -34.91 -9.45 7.72
CA LEU A 312 -35.97 -8.55 8.15
C LEU A 312 -36.25 -8.64 9.66
N GLU A 313 -36.04 -9.83 10.26
CA GLU A 313 -36.20 -10.06 11.71
C GLU A 313 -34.92 -9.78 12.52
N SER A 314 -33.75 -9.68 11.88
CA SER A 314 -32.48 -9.50 12.55
C SER A 314 -32.41 -8.21 13.37
N GLU A 315 -31.64 -8.22 14.45
CA GLU A 315 -31.30 -7.04 15.22
C GLU A 315 -30.30 -6.14 14.46
N THR A 316 -30.22 -4.87 14.86
CA THR A 316 -29.23 -3.93 14.30
C THR A 316 -27.82 -4.45 14.55
N PRO A 317 -26.99 -4.58 13.50
CA PRO A 317 -25.59 -4.99 13.64
C PRO A 317 -24.79 -4.02 14.51
N VAL A 318 -23.82 -4.54 15.24
CA VAL A 318 -22.90 -3.76 16.06
C VAL A 318 -21.46 -3.95 15.61
N TYR A 319 -20.63 -2.94 15.77
CA TYR A 319 -19.21 -3.04 15.49
C TYR A 319 -18.44 -3.70 16.64
N ASP A 320 -18.81 -3.36 17.87
CA ASP A 320 -18.24 -3.90 19.11
C ASP A 320 -19.34 -4.55 19.91
N GLU A 321 -19.24 -5.83 20.17
CA GLU A 321 -20.23 -6.62 20.92
C GLU A 321 -20.51 -6.08 22.34
N LYS A 322 -19.58 -5.28 22.87
CA LYS A 322 -19.72 -4.65 24.18
C LYS A 322 -20.55 -3.36 24.15
N LYS A 323 -20.89 -2.87 22.95
CA LYS A 323 -21.64 -1.62 22.76
C LYS A 323 -23.01 -1.94 22.18
N LYS A 324 -23.99 -1.15 22.60
CA LYS A 324 -25.31 -1.13 21.93
C LYS A 324 -25.21 -0.36 20.62
N ALA A 325 -26.06 -0.68 19.66
CA ALA A 325 -26.20 0.10 18.44
C ALA A 325 -26.56 1.56 18.79
N SER A 326 -25.99 2.49 18.03
CA SER A 326 -26.38 3.90 18.14
C SER A 326 -27.73 4.13 17.44
N VAL A 327 -28.41 5.24 17.77
CA VAL A 327 -29.66 5.63 17.11
C VAL A 327 -29.48 5.76 15.59
N GLU A 328 -28.32 6.19 15.14
CA GLU A 328 -27.99 6.32 13.70
C GLU A 328 -27.90 4.94 13.04
N LEU A 329 -27.26 3.96 13.69
CA LEU A 329 -27.20 2.58 13.19
C LEU A 329 -28.58 1.94 13.13
N ASP A 330 -29.40 2.13 14.18
CA ASP A 330 -30.79 1.64 14.21
C ASP A 330 -31.62 2.23 13.07
N THR A 331 -31.43 3.51 12.79
CA THR A 331 -32.14 4.20 11.69
C THR A 331 -31.73 3.65 10.33
N LEU A 332 -30.42 3.45 10.08
CA LEU A 332 -29.93 2.87 8.83
C LEU A 332 -30.45 1.45 8.64
N TRP A 333 -30.44 0.64 9.69
CA TRP A 333 -30.92 -0.75 9.62
C TRP A 333 -32.43 -0.83 9.37
N ALA A 334 -33.22 0.05 10.00
CA ALA A 334 -34.64 0.15 9.75
C ALA A 334 -34.95 0.55 8.30
N LEU A 335 -34.22 1.52 7.74
CA LEU A 335 -34.33 1.91 6.32
C LEU A 335 -33.94 0.77 5.38
N ALA A 336 -32.92 -0.02 5.72
CA ALA A 336 -32.56 -1.21 4.94
C ALA A 336 -33.70 -2.23 4.92
N LYS A 337 -34.33 -2.50 6.07
CA LYS A 337 -35.49 -3.39 6.15
C LYS A 337 -36.66 -2.89 5.30
N GLU A 338 -36.91 -1.60 5.28
CA GLU A 338 -37.95 -0.99 4.46
C GLU A 338 -37.66 -1.16 2.96
N ARG A 339 -36.43 -0.86 2.53
CA ARG A 339 -35.98 -1.09 1.13
C ARG A 339 -36.07 -2.57 0.75
N ALA A 340 -35.63 -3.47 1.63
CA ALA A 340 -35.60 -4.90 1.40
C ALA A 340 -36.99 -5.54 1.24
N ARG A 341 -38.04 -4.96 1.83
CA ARG A 341 -39.43 -5.41 1.64
C ARG A 341 -39.87 -5.32 0.18
N ALA A 342 -39.38 -4.33 -0.56
CA ALA A 342 -39.68 -4.14 -1.97
C ALA A 342 -38.88 -5.06 -2.91
N CYS A 343 -37.82 -5.70 -2.43
CA CYS A 343 -37.00 -6.62 -3.21
C CYS A 343 -37.73 -7.94 -3.47
N THR A 344 -37.53 -8.52 -4.65
CA THR A 344 -38.16 -9.75 -5.08
C THR A 344 -37.35 -11.00 -4.81
N THR A 345 -36.03 -10.88 -4.75
CA THR A 345 -35.09 -11.99 -4.57
C THR A 345 -34.25 -11.81 -3.32
N ASP A 346 -33.78 -12.93 -2.75
CA ASP A 346 -32.86 -12.92 -1.61
C ASP A 346 -31.53 -12.21 -1.93
N ASP A 347 -31.03 -12.33 -3.15
CA ASP A 347 -29.78 -11.70 -3.55
C ASP A 347 -29.93 -10.18 -3.61
N GLU A 348 -31.07 -9.64 -4.08
CA GLU A 348 -31.37 -8.20 -3.98
C GLU A 348 -31.44 -7.72 -2.52
N VAL A 349 -32.09 -8.52 -1.66
CA VAL A 349 -32.18 -8.22 -0.23
C VAL A 349 -30.81 -8.18 0.41
N ARG A 350 -29.97 -9.20 0.17
CA ARG A 350 -28.59 -9.26 0.71
C ARG A 350 -27.76 -8.07 0.23
N LEU A 351 -27.95 -7.62 -1.00
CA LEU A 351 -27.22 -6.46 -1.51
C LEU A 351 -27.66 -5.17 -0.78
N VAL A 352 -28.94 -4.96 -0.55
CA VAL A 352 -29.44 -3.81 0.24
C VAL A 352 -28.84 -3.79 1.64
N PHE A 353 -28.78 -4.94 2.31
CA PHE A 353 -28.16 -5.05 3.63
C PHE A 353 -26.62 -4.91 3.56
N GLY A 354 -25.98 -5.42 2.52
CA GLY A 354 -24.55 -5.25 2.29
C GLY A 354 -24.14 -3.77 2.10
N GLU A 355 -24.90 -3.01 1.33
CA GLU A 355 -24.73 -1.55 1.21
C GLU A 355 -24.86 -0.87 2.57
N THR A 356 -25.91 -1.21 3.32
CA THR A 356 -26.17 -0.62 4.63
C THR A 356 -25.07 -0.97 5.64
N MET A 357 -24.60 -2.21 5.68
CA MET A 357 -23.46 -2.60 6.54
C MET A 357 -22.21 -1.79 6.23
N TYR A 358 -21.96 -1.50 4.95
CA TYR A 358 -20.84 -0.66 4.56
C TYR A 358 -21.00 0.79 5.06
N ASP A 359 -22.20 1.37 4.94
CA ASP A 359 -22.50 2.71 5.42
C ASP A 359 -22.40 2.80 6.95
N MET A 360 -22.88 1.77 7.66
CA MET A 360 -22.75 1.66 9.12
C MET A 360 -21.28 1.63 9.56
N LEU A 361 -20.41 0.92 8.82
CA LEU A 361 -18.97 0.93 9.07
C LEU A 361 -18.35 2.30 8.89
N ALA A 362 -18.85 3.12 7.97
CA ALA A 362 -18.36 4.49 7.77
C ALA A 362 -18.62 5.39 8.99
N LEU A 363 -19.70 5.14 9.74
CA LEU A 363 -20.01 5.87 10.97
C LEU A 363 -19.18 5.40 12.18
N GLU A 364 -18.95 4.11 12.30
CA GLU A 364 -18.30 3.50 13.48
C GLU A 364 -16.76 3.44 13.37
N ALA A 365 -16.21 3.40 12.16
CA ALA A 365 -14.82 3.08 11.98
C ALA A 365 -13.99 4.27 11.49
N SER A 366 -13.01 4.68 12.29
CA SER A 366 -11.88 5.49 11.82
C SER A 366 -11.07 4.81 10.69
N SER A 367 -11.33 3.54 10.41
CA SER A 367 -10.59 2.66 9.50
C SER A 367 -11.40 2.21 8.28
N HIS A 368 -12.17 3.13 7.70
CA HIS A 368 -12.96 2.83 6.50
C HIS A 368 -12.06 2.41 5.31
N PRO A 369 -12.39 1.32 4.55
CA PRO A 369 -11.52 0.78 3.50
C PRO A 369 -11.09 1.77 2.43
N VAL A 370 -11.97 2.70 2.05
CA VAL A 370 -11.68 3.77 1.08
C VAL A 370 -10.51 4.65 1.51
N ASN A 371 -10.23 4.72 2.80
CA ASN A 371 -9.13 5.55 3.29
C ASN A 371 -7.75 5.08 2.81
N CYS A 372 -7.61 3.84 2.31
CA CYS A 372 -6.36 3.37 1.69
C CYS A 372 -5.97 4.24 0.49
N LEU A 373 -6.93 4.84 -0.22
CA LEU A 373 -6.64 5.77 -1.32
C LEU A 373 -5.90 7.03 -0.87
N LYS A 374 -5.92 7.33 0.43
CA LYS A 374 -5.24 8.51 1.01
C LYS A 374 -3.75 8.30 1.26
N ILE A 375 -3.26 7.06 1.12
CA ILE A 375 -1.86 6.71 1.45
C ILE A 375 -0.83 7.55 0.68
N LEU A 376 -1.15 7.98 -0.53
CA LEU A 376 -0.29 8.87 -1.34
C LEU A 376 -0.41 10.36 -0.95
N GLY A 377 -1.35 10.73 -0.09
CA GLY A 377 -1.67 12.13 0.16
C GLY A 377 -0.66 12.87 1.02
N THR A 378 -0.09 12.21 2.01
CA THR A 378 0.76 12.85 3.02
C THR A 378 2.24 12.84 2.65
N SER A 379 2.72 11.77 2.05
CA SER A 379 4.16 11.55 1.84
C SER A 379 4.61 11.82 0.42
N ALA A 380 3.74 11.55 -0.54
CA ALA A 380 4.06 11.67 -1.96
C ALA A 380 3.53 12.96 -2.60
N GLY A 381 2.67 13.70 -1.90
CA GLY A 381 2.01 14.88 -2.46
C GLY A 381 1.14 14.59 -3.68
N ALA A 382 0.76 13.31 -3.85
CA ALA A 382 0.03 12.86 -5.04
C ALA A 382 -1.49 12.93 -4.89
N LEU A 383 -1.98 13.44 -3.78
CA LEU A 383 -3.40 13.64 -3.51
C LEU A 383 -3.66 15.08 -3.10
N TYR A 384 -4.54 15.77 -3.83
CA TYR A 384 -4.92 17.13 -3.54
C TYR A 384 -6.43 17.25 -3.30
N PRO A 385 -6.90 18.00 -2.30
CA PRO A 385 -6.12 18.57 -1.20
C PRO A 385 -5.52 17.50 -0.30
N PRO A 386 -4.35 17.74 0.30
CA PRO A 386 -3.68 16.74 1.14
C PRO A 386 -4.37 16.50 2.49
N ASP A 387 -5.19 17.45 2.94
CA ASP A 387 -5.87 17.35 4.23
C ASP A 387 -7.04 16.35 4.22
N LYS A 388 -7.41 15.88 5.40
CA LYS A 388 -8.42 14.83 5.57
C LYS A 388 -9.86 15.31 5.36
N MET A 389 -10.10 16.62 5.35
CA MET A 389 -11.45 17.21 5.46
C MET A 389 -12.06 17.69 4.14
N HIS A 390 -11.33 17.63 3.03
CA HIS A 390 -11.84 18.14 1.76
C HIS A 390 -12.69 17.09 1.03
N PRO A 391 -13.94 17.41 0.63
CA PRO A 391 -14.80 16.46 -0.08
C PRO A 391 -14.32 16.14 -1.50
N ASN A 392 -13.58 17.05 -2.14
CA ASN A 392 -13.22 16.99 -3.55
C ASN A 392 -11.75 16.62 -3.72
N LYS A 393 -11.42 15.35 -3.53
CA LYS A 393 -10.06 14.87 -3.71
C LYS A 393 -9.79 14.47 -5.16
N ARG A 394 -8.56 14.65 -5.60
CA ARG A 394 -8.08 14.22 -6.90
C ARG A 394 -6.62 13.81 -6.82
N PHE A 395 -6.20 12.95 -7.74
CA PHE A 395 -4.79 12.64 -7.88
C PHE A 395 -4.09 13.77 -8.62
N VAL A 396 -3.06 14.31 -8.00
CA VAL A 396 -2.11 15.24 -8.61
C VAL A 396 -0.76 14.55 -8.75
N LEU A 397 0.00 14.92 -9.79
CA LEU A 397 1.34 14.40 -9.96
C LEU A 397 2.33 15.22 -9.14
N SER A 398 2.86 14.60 -8.11
CA SER A 398 4.14 15.03 -7.54
C SER A 398 5.28 14.61 -8.46
N GLN A 399 6.42 15.28 -8.35
CA GLN A 399 7.59 14.96 -9.15
C GLN A 399 8.04 13.52 -8.96
N ASP A 400 7.99 12.99 -7.73
CA ASP A 400 8.38 11.61 -7.42
C ASP A 400 7.47 10.56 -8.06
N ILE A 401 6.15 10.80 -8.01
CA ILE A 401 5.18 9.89 -8.65
C ILE A 401 5.32 9.95 -10.17
N LEU A 402 5.54 11.14 -10.72
CA LEU A 402 5.80 11.30 -12.14
C LEU A 402 7.06 10.52 -12.54
N GLU A 403 8.18 10.72 -11.84
CA GLU A 403 9.42 10.01 -12.11
C GLU A 403 9.21 8.48 -12.03
N MET A 404 8.53 7.98 -11.00
CA MET A 404 8.21 6.58 -10.86
C MET A 404 7.40 6.06 -12.05
N ILE A 405 6.33 6.76 -12.45
CA ILE A 405 5.47 6.37 -13.58
C ILE A 405 6.29 6.31 -14.87
N LEU A 406 7.12 7.31 -15.13
CA LEU A 406 7.94 7.39 -16.33
C LEU A 406 8.95 6.24 -16.41
N ARG A 407 9.71 6.04 -15.32
CA ARG A 407 10.68 4.94 -15.22
C ARG A 407 10.04 3.54 -15.25
N SER A 408 8.76 3.46 -15.00
CA SER A 408 7.99 2.22 -15.12
C SER A 408 7.29 2.06 -16.48
N THR A 409 7.35 3.08 -17.33
CA THR A 409 6.67 3.10 -18.63
C THR A 409 7.64 3.08 -19.80
N VAL A 410 8.74 3.82 -19.71
CA VAL A 410 9.75 3.97 -20.76
C VAL A 410 11.02 3.24 -20.34
N SER A 411 11.46 2.29 -21.16
CA SER A 411 12.70 1.55 -20.89
C SER A 411 13.93 2.45 -21.14
N PRO A 412 15.09 2.13 -20.52
CA PRO A 412 16.33 2.84 -20.85
C PRO A 412 16.61 2.78 -22.35
N ASP A 413 17.08 3.87 -22.90
CA ASP A 413 17.45 4.02 -24.32
C ASP A 413 16.27 3.85 -25.31
N GLU A 414 15.03 3.78 -24.82
CA GLU A 414 13.83 3.70 -25.63
C GLU A 414 13.24 5.07 -25.91
N ILE A 415 12.76 5.26 -27.13
CA ILE A 415 12.00 6.44 -27.56
C ILE A 415 10.58 6.01 -27.85
N LEU A 416 9.60 6.61 -27.20
CA LEU A 416 8.18 6.32 -27.40
C LEU A 416 7.46 7.47 -28.08
N SER A 417 6.58 7.15 -29.02
CA SER A 417 5.62 8.11 -29.53
C SER A 417 4.60 8.51 -28.45
N GLY A 418 3.92 9.63 -28.62
CA GLY A 418 2.86 10.05 -27.70
C GLY A 418 1.68 9.08 -27.65
N SER A 419 1.40 8.38 -28.74
CA SER A 419 0.38 7.33 -28.82
C SER A 419 0.80 6.08 -28.02
N ASP A 420 2.04 5.63 -28.19
CA ASP A 420 2.57 4.48 -27.45
C ASP A 420 2.65 4.77 -25.95
N MET A 421 3.07 5.98 -25.60
CA MET A 421 3.08 6.42 -24.19
C MET A 421 1.70 6.35 -23.55
N ARG A 422 0.64 6.84 -24.23
CA ARG A 422 -0.74 6.73 -23.74
C ARG A 422 -1.20 5.27 -23.60
N ASN A 423 -0.91 4.44 -24.60
CA ASN A 423 -1.26 3.02 -24.58
C ASN A 423 -0.58 2.30 -23.41
N ARG A 424 0.71 2.52 -23.18
CA ARG A 424 1.44 1.91 -22.08
C ARG A 424 0.98 2.41 -20.71
N LEU A 425 0.66 3.69 -20.57
CA LEU A 425 0.11 4.22 -19.32
C LEU A 425 -1.21 3.54 -18.97
N TRP A 426 -2.06 3.32 -19.97
CA TRP A 426 -3.29 2.55 -19.80
C TRP A 426 -3.00 1.09 -19.43
N GLU A 427 -2.23 0.38 -20.24
CA GLU A 427 -1.96 -1.05 -20.06
C GLU A 427 -1.28 -1.34 -18.71
N ARG A 428 -0.30 -0.51 -18.31
CA ARG A 428 0.51 -0.75 -17.11
C ARG A 428 -0.12 -0.22 -15.83
N PHE A 429 -0.85 0.88 -15.91
CA PHE A 429 -1.35 1.59 -14.73
C PHE A 429 -2.84 1.91 -14.75
N GLY A 430 -3.54 1.71 -15.85
CA GLY A 430 -4.91 2.18 -16.02
C GLY A 430 -5.01 3.70 -16.08
N ILE A 431 -3.91 4.38 -16.38
CA ILE A 431 -3.85 5.83 -16.43
C ILE A 431 -4.30 6.30 -17.81
N ILE A 432 -5.25 7.24 -17.83
CA ILE A 432 -5.59 8.01 -19.01
C ILE A 432 -5.01 9.41 -18.86
N VAL A 433 -4.24 9.81 -19.85
CA VAL A 433 -3.80 11.20 -20.02
C VAL A 433 -4.77 11.85 -20.98
N GLY A 434 -5.34 12.98 -20.59
CA GLY A 434 -6.30 13.71 -21.43
C GLY A 434 -5.71 14.06 -22.81
N GLY A 435 -6.57 14.08 -23.81
CA GLY A 435 -6.17 14.20 -25.22
C GLY A 435 -5.64 15.56 -25.64
N SER A 436 -5.37 16.49 -24.73
CA SER A 436 -4.80 17.78 -25.11
C SER A 436 -3.26 17.70 -25.17
N THR A 437 -2.71 18.26 -26.22
CA THR A 437 -1.26 18.50 -26.41
C THR A 437 -0.61 19.12 -25.16
N TYR A 438 -1.35 19.93 -24.43
CA TYR A 438 -0.93 20.63 -23.22
C TYR A 438 -0.56 19.72 -22.04
N GLU A 439 -1.25 18.60 -21.84
CA GLU A 439 -0.94 17.66 -20.75
C GLU A 439 0.34 16.89 -21.04
N LEU A 440 0.54 16.51 -22.30
CA LEU A 440 1.78 15.95 -22.75
C LEU A 440 2.92 16.97 -22.66
N GLU A 441 2.66 18.25 -22.95
CA GLU A 441 3.66 19.34 -22.78
C GLU A 441 4.08 19.54 -21.34
N LYS A 442 3.18 19.38 -20.36
CA LYS A 442 3.55 19.46 -18.95
C LYS A 442 4.35 18.26 -18.47
N LEU A 443 4.04 17.06 -18.96
CA LEU A 443 4.89 15.89 -18.76
C LEU A 443 6.31 16.13 -19.26
N GLN A 444 6.45 16.81 -20.39
CA GLN A 444 7.73 17.21 -20.99
C GLN A 444 8.49 18.24 -20.17
N ASN A 445 7.81 19.30 -19.76
CA ASN A 445 8.40 20.39 -18.99
C ASN A 445 8.81 19.98 -17.56
N SER A 446 8.38 18.82 -17.09
CA SER A 446 8.76 18.26 -15.78
C SER A 446 10.13 17.55 -15.79
N GLY A 447 10.91 17.63 -16.85
CA GLY A 447 12.28 17.09 -16.93
C GLY A 447 12.45 15.92 -17.90
N MET A 448 11.42 15.57 -18.68
CA MET A 448 11.57 14.61 -19.76
C MET A 448 12.21 15.27 -20.98
N LEU A 449 13.30 14.71 -21.45
CA LEU A 449 13.90 15.11 -22.72
C LEU A 449 12.98 14.73 -23.88
N LEU A 450 12.64 15.72 -24.68
CA LEU A 450 11.86 15.58 -25.89
C LEU A 450 12.77 15.59 -27.10
N GLN A 451 12.66 14.57 -27.94
CA GLN A 451 12.98 14.73 -29.34
C GLN A 451 11.70 15.02 -30.12
N ILE A 452 11.64 16.16 -30.78
CA ILE A 452 10.61 16.46 -31.76
C ILE A 452 11.07 15.81 -33.06
N ASP A 453 10.27 14.90 -33.58
CA ASP A 453 10.42 14.46 -34.95
C ASP A 453 9.84 15.55 -35.85
N GLU A 454 10.70 16.27 -36.53
CA GLU A 454 10.36 17.42 -37.38
C GLU A 454 9.43 17.01 -38.53
N ASP A 455 9.47 15.75 -38.96
CA ASP A 455 8.70 15.27 -40.11
C ASP A 455 7.26 14.83 -39.75
N SER A 456 7.01 14.39 -38.49
CA SER A 456 5.70 13.87 -38.10
C SER A 456 4.92 14.75 -37.14
N LEU A 457 5.53 15.80 -36.57
CA LEU A 457 4.99 16.56 -35.43
C LEU A 457 4.62 15.69 -34.23
N GLU A 458 5.05 14.44 -34.23
CA GLU A 458 4.87 13.53 -33.10
C GLU A 458 5.92 13.78 -32.02
N ARG A 459 5.45 13.79 -30.78
CA ARG A 459 6.30 14.02 -29.63
C ARG A 459 6.76 12.69 -29.07
N ASN A 460 8.06 12.52 -28.98
CA ASN A 460 8.67 11.30 -28.49
C ASN A 460 9.10 11.45 -27.04
N PHE A 461 8.96 10.38 -26.27
CA PHE A 461 9.34 10.33 -24.85
C PHE A 461 10.53 9.40 -24.67
N THR A 462 11.53 9.88 -23.95
CA THR A 462 12.72 9.09 -23.59
C THR A 462 12.77 8.89 -22.08
N SER A 463 13.43 7.81 -21.64
CA SER A 463 13.80 7.69 -20.23
C SER A 463 14.95 8.63 -19.89
N PHE A 464 15.05 9.00 -18.62
CA PHE A 464 16.15 9.81 -18.09
C PHE A 464 17.49 9.08 -18.15
#